data_5350f5e359c782e31a66f329d1ac88ef
#
_entry.id   5350f5e359c782e31a66f329d1ac88ef
#
_cell.length_a   1.000
_cell.length_b   1.000
_cell.length_c   1.000
_cell.angle_alpha   90.00
_cell.angle_beta   90.00
_cell.angle_gamma   90.00
#
_symmetry.space_group_name_H-M   'P 1'
#
loop_
_entity.id
_entity.type
_entity.pdbx_description
1 polymer ?
#
loop_
_entity_poly.entity_id
_entity_poly.type
_entity_poly.pdbx_seq_one_letter_code
_entity_poly.pdbx_strand_id
1 'polypeptide(L)' 'MENSLTKLAAVKLHYSPDLYKIVDLLNKTLKEQDFMFGLALDGTNEEQAIFTIYQS' A
#
# COMPACT_ATOMS: atom_id res chain seq x y z
N MET A 1 23.46 2.21 0.74
CA MET A 1 22.74 2.53 0.54
C MET A 1 21.70 2.33 0.97
N GLU A 2 21.17 2.60 1.29
CA GLU A 2 20.28 2.23 1.65
C GLU A 2 19.17 2.56 1.06
N ASN A 3 18.36 1.84 0.84
CA ASN A 3 17.18 1.99 0.25
C ASN A 3 16.17 2.25 1.19
N SER A 4 16.03 3.43 1.65
CA SER A 4 15.03 3.74 2.59
C SER A 4 13.79 4.11 1.86
N LEU A 5 12.67 3.53 2.21
CA LEU A 5 11.38 3.92 1.68
C LEU A 5 10.82 5.05 2.52
N THR A 6 10.35 6.08 1.88
CA THR A 6 9.71 7.19 2.57
C THR A 6 8.20 7.02 2.47
N LYS A 7 7.54 6.98 3.62
CA LYS A 7 6.08 6.88 3.62
C LYS A 7 5.49 8.24 3.29
N LEU A 8 4.76 8.30 2.20
CA LEU A 8 4.16 9.55 1.74
C LEU A 8 2.77 9.75 2.32
N ALA A 9 1.99 8.69 2.38
CA ALA A 9 0.60 8.78 2.80
C ALA A 9 0.10 7.43 3.24
N ALA A 10 -0.90 7.43 4.09
CA ALA A 10 -1.55 6.21 4.52
C ALA A 10 -3.01 6.54 4.82
N VAL A 11 -3.88 5.58 4.54
CA VAL A 11 -5.30 5.76 4.81
C VAL A 11 -5.87 4.44 5.29
N LYS A 12 -6.81 4.53 6.22
CA LYS A 12 -7.49 3.35 6.70
C LYS A 12 -8.75 3.15 5.86
N LEU A 13 -8.93 1.94 5.38
CA LEU A 13 -10.01 1.59 4.47
C LEU A 13 -10.79 0.43 5.02
N HIS A 14 -12.02 0.30 4.55
CA HIS A 14 -12.79 -0.92 4.81
C HIS A 14 -12.16 -2.05 4.01
N TYR A 15 -11.83 -3.16 4.67
CA TYR A 15 -11.11 -4.23 4.00
C TYR A 15 -12.02 -4.96 3.01
N SER A 16 -11.46 -5.29 1.86
CA SER A 16 -12.08 -6.14 0.87
C SER A 16 -10.96 -6.89 0.16
N PRO A 17 -11.15 -8.16 -0.16
CA PRO A 17 -10.12 -8.88 -0.92
C PRO A 17 -9.78 -8.23 -2.25
N ASP A 18 -10.70 -7.47 -2.82
CA ASP A 18 -10.43 -6.79 -4.08
C ASP A 18 -9.38 -5.69 -3.94
N LEU A 19 -9.13 -5.23 -2.73
CA LEU A 19 -8.10 -4.23 -2.52
C LEU A 19 -6.72 -4.73 -2.94
N TYR A 20 -6.44 -6.02 -2.76
CA TYR A 20 -5.17 -6.57 -3.18
C TYR A 20 -5.00 -6.50 -4.69
N LYS A 21 -6.10 -6.63 -5.43
CA LYS A 21 -6.03 -6.54 -6.88
C LYS A 21 -5.66 -5.13 -7.30
N ILE A 22 -6.20 -4.14 -6.61
CA ILE A 22 -5.92 -2.75 -6.91
C ILE A 22 -4.46 -2.43 -6.58
N VAL A 23 -3.99 -2.86 -5.41
CA VAL A 23 -2.63 -2.60 -5.00
C VAL A 23 -1.65 -3.25 -5.96
N ASP A 24 -1.92 -4.50 -6.37
CA ASP A 24 -1.07 -5.20 -7.29
C ASP A 24 -1.01 -4.48 -8.64
N LEU A 25 -2.15 -4.00 -9.10
CA LEU A 25 -2.21 -3.28 -10.36
C LEU A 25 -1.41 -1.99 -10.30
N LEU A 26 -1.52 -1.26 -9.19
CA LEU A 26 -0.76 -0.03 -9.01
C LEU A 26 0.73 -0.31 -9.00
N ASN A 27 1.15 -1.36 -8.29
CA ASN A 27 2.57 -1.69 -8.23
C ASN A 27 3.12 -2.10 -9.58
N LYS A 28 2.32 -2.77 -10.40
CA LYS A 28 2.77 -3.17 -11.72
C LYS A 28 2.79 -2.00 -12.69
N THR A 29 1.80 -1.14 -12.59
CA THR A 29 1.64 -0.05 -13.54
C THR A 29 2.62 1.08 -13.28
N LEU A 30 2.88 1.35 -12.00
CA LEU A 30 3.68 2.51 -11.62
C LEU A 30 5.05 2.16 -11.07
N LYS A 31 5.51 0.94 -11.34
CA LYS A 31 6.77 0.51 -10.73
C LYS A 31 7.96 1.35 -11.15
N GLU A 32 7.90 1.96 -12.31
CA GLU A 32 9.01 2.76 -12.79
C GLU A 32 8.95 4.19 -12.30
N GLN A 33 7.95 4.51 -11.51
CA GLN A 33 7.79 5.87 -10.98
C GLN A 33 8.35 6.01 -9.58
N ASP A 34 9.09 5.02 -9.11
CA ASP A 34 9.70 5.02 -7.77
C ASP A 34 8.67 5.02 -6.63
N PHE A 35 7.45 4.63 -6.92
CA PHE A 35 6.43 4.49 -5.90
C PHE A 35 6.21 3.03 -5.58
N MET A 36 5.86 2.77 -4.34
CA MET A 36 5.48 1.43 -3.90
C MET A 36 4.21 1.55 -3.08
N PHE A 37 3.30 0.62 -3.30
CA PHE A 37 2.01 0.64 -2.64
C PHE A 37 1.89 -0.60 -1.77
N GLY A 38 1.40 -0.43 -0.57
CA GLY A 38 1.26 -1.52 0.36
C GLY A 38 -0.13 -1.58 0.96
N LEU A 39 -0.53 -2.77 1.36
CA LEU A 39 -1.80 -2.98 2.04
C LEU A 39 -1.56 -3.93 3.19
N ALA A 40 -1.98 -3.54 4.37
CA ALA A 40 -1.87 -4.37 5.56
C ALA A 40 -3.19 -4.39 6.28
N LEU A 41 -3.51 -5.51 6.91
CA LEU A 41 -4.71 -5.56 7.73
C LEU A 41 -4.47 -4.81 9.04
N ASP A 42 -5.52 -4.16 9.54
CA ASP A 42 -5.43 -3.52 10.83
C ASP A 42 -5.43 -4.61 11.90
N GLY A 43 -4.40 -4.63 12.71
CA GLY A 43 -4.28 -5.66 13.74
C GLY A 43 -5.34 -5.58 14.82
N THR A 44 -6.01 -4.44 14.94
CA THR A 44 -7.04 -4.28 15.96
C THR A 44 -8.45 -4.40 15.39
N ASN A 45 -8.61 -4.42 14.08
CA ASN A 45 -9.92 -4.50 13.48
C ASN A 45 -9.79 -5.17 12.12
N GLU A 46 -10.19 -6.42 12.06
CA GLU A 46 -10.01 -7.22 10.84
C GLU A 46 -10.86 -6.75 9.68
N GLU A 47 -11.79 -5.84 9.93
CA GLU A 47 -12.61 -5.32 8.86
C GLU A 47 -11.99 -4.11 8.20
N GLN A 48 -10.82 -3.71 8.66
CA GLN A 48 -10.15 -2.55 8.11
C GLN A 48 -8.75 -2.89 7.65
N ALA A 49 -8.29 -2.14 6.68
CA ALA A 49 -6.94 -2.29 6.16
C ALA A 49 -6.31 -0.92 6.06
N ILE A 50 -4.99 -0.89 6.04
CA ILE A 50 -4.24 0.34 5.90
C ILE A 50 -3.53 0.30 4.57
N PHE A 51 -3.85 1.26 3.71
CA PHE A 51 -3.21 1.42 2.41
C PHE A 51 -2.15 2.50 2.54
N THR A 52 -0.94 2.19 2.12
CA THR A 52 0.18 3.10 2.29
C THR A 52 0.89 3.31 0.96
N ILE A 53 1.32 4.52 0.73
CA ILE A 53 2.11 4.86 -0.46
C ILE A 53 3.51 5.23 0.02
N TYR A 54 4.50 4.58 -0.58
CA TYR A 54 5.90 4.84 -0.29
C TYR A 54 6.60 5.35 -1.53
N GLN A 55 7.66 6.09 -1.31
CA GLN A 55 8.57 6.49 -2.38
C GLN A 55 9.96 5.98 -2.07
N SER A 56 10.60 5.34 -3.03
CA SER A 56 11.96 4.85 -2.83
C SER A 56 13.01 5.89 -3.21
#